data_713738c92a858af7f420da48616c846e
#
_entry.id   713738c92a858af7f420da48616c846e
#
_cell.length_a   1.000
_cell.length_b   1.000
_cell.length_c   1.000
_cell.angle_alpha   90.00
_cell.angle_beta   90.00
_cell.angle_gamma   90.00
#
_symmetry.space_group_name_H-M   'P 1'
#
loop_
_entity.id
_entity.type
_entity.pdbx_description
1 polymer ?
#
loop_
_entity_poly.entity_id
_entity_poly.type
_entity_poly.pdbx_seq_one_letter_code
_entity_poly.pdbx_strand_id
1 'polypeptide(L)'
;SFSSRLIKRIYAPILEFCLRFSKTVCAIMTAITLLALWLGSTFGTSFLPPFNEDCYTVFVSTVPGTSLDETERISRKVMKDIEQIPGVLSVTQRTGRAENDEHAEPVSASELLVRVDLKKDQKELRAAIKKCIDGIPGTSSMIGYPLAHRISSALSGSNSEIAINIYGTELPQLRLAARKAKEILENMPEVADARANREIMVDTIRVQYNQEALASYGLT
;
A
#
# COMPACT_ATOMS: atom_id res chain seq x y z
N SER A 1 -5.36 12.12 58.04
CA SER A 1 -6.22 12.85 57.08
C SER A 1 -7.46 12.00 56.77
N PHE A 2 -8.55 12.64 56.42
CA PHE A 2 -9.85 12.00 56.10
C PHE A 2 -9.67 10.94 54.96
N SER A 3 -8.93 11.28 53.92
CA SER A 3 -8.61 10.41 52.81
C SER A 3 -7.89 9.11 53.25
N SER A 4 -6.96 9.20 54.16
CA SER A 4 -6.21 8.03 54.68
C SER A 4 -7.12 7.04 55.43
N ARG A 5 -8.12 7.55 56.18
CA ARG A 5 -9.08 6.68 56.88
C ARG A 5 -10.05 6.01 55.94
N LEU A 6 -10.49 6.69 54.90
CA LEU A 6 -11.40 6.14 53.89
C LEU A 6 -10.70 5.01 53.10
N ILE A 7 -9.46 5.24 52.68
CA ILE A 7 -8.66 4.23 51.96
C ILE A 7 -8.44 2.99 52.82
N LYS A 8 -8.05 3.16 54.08
CA LYS A 8 -7.85 2.05 55.01
C LYS A 8 -9.14 1.23 55.23
N ARG A 9 -10.31 1.92 55.27
CA ARG A 9 -11.60 1.25 55.52
C ARG A 9 -12.04 0.38 54.32
N ILE A 10 -11.65 0.73 53.11
CA ILE A 10 -11.93 -0.08 51.92
C ILE A 10 -10.86 -1.15 51.71
N TYR A 11 -9.58 -0.79 51.95
CA TYR A 11 -8.46 -1.69 51.66
C TYR A 11 -8.36 -2.85 52.66
N ALA A 12 -8.60 -2.60 53.96
CA ALA A 12 -8.44 -3.63 54.98
C ALA A 12 -9.29 -4.89 54.72
N PRO A 13 -10.62 -4.81 54.46
CA PRO A 13 -11.39 -6.01 54.22
C PRO A 13 -11.03 -6.73 52.94
N ILE A 14 -10.61 -6.00 51.88
CA ILE A 14 -10.11 -6.61 50.66
C ILE A 14 -8.83 -7.38 50.91
N LEU A 15 -7.89 -6.81 51.68
CA LEU A 15 -6.65 -7.44 52.02
C LEU A 15 -6.89 -8.72 52.86
N GLU A 16 -7.77 -8.64 53.88
CA GLU A 16 -8.11 -9.81 54.69
C GLU A 16 -8.72 -10.94 53.87
N PHE A 17 -9.62 -10.60 52.91
CA PHE A 17 -10.17 -11.57 51.99
C PHE A 17 -9.11 -12.21 51.10
N CYS A 18 -8.22 -11.41 50.51
CA CYS A 18 -7.10 -11.91 49.71
C CYS A 18 -6.14 -12.82 50.48
N LEU A 19 -5.83 -12.48 51.72
CA LEU A 19 -4.96 -13.29 52.57
C LEU A 19 -5.65 -14.57 53.01
N ARG A 20 -6.95 -14.51 53.35
CA ARG A 20 -7.74 -15.70 53.79
C ARG A 20 -7.88 -16.71 52.66
N PHE A 21 -8.07 -16.24 51.41
CA PHE A 21 -8.24 -17.10 50.26
C PHE A 21 -7.06 -17.00 49.27
N SER A 22 -5.84 -16.86 49.80
CA SER A 22 -4.64 -16.59 49.00
C SER A 22 -4.42 -17.57 47.86
N LYS A 23 -4.64 -18.86 48.06
CA LYS A 23 -4.50 -19.90 47.02
C LYS A 23 -5.50 -19.70 45.88
N THR A 24 -6.76 -19.37 46.20
CA THR A 24 -7.82 -19.14 45.23
C THR A 24 -7.55 -17.86 44.45
N VAL A 25 -7.12 -16.78 45.13
CA VAL A 25 -6.75 -15.52 44.48
C VAL A 25 -5.58 -15.71 43.53
N CYS A 26 -4.54 -16.40 43.96
CA CYS A 26 -3.40 -16.72 43.09
C CYS A 26 -3.80 -17.56 41.89
N ALA A 27 -4.67 -18.57 42.06
CA ALA A 27 -5.16 -19.40 40.95
C ALA A 27 -5.95 -18.59 39.94
N ILE A 28 -6.86 -17.71 40.40
CA ILE A 28 -7.64 -16.82 39.54
C ILE A 28 -6.72 -15.85 38.78
N MET A 29 -5.76 -15.23 39.48
CA MET A 29 -4.86 -14.29 38.85
C MET A 29 -3.97 -14.98 37.81
N THR A 30 -3.49 -16.20 38.11
CA THR A 30 -2.71 -17.00 37.15
C THR A 30 -3.58 -17.35 35.93
N ALA A 31 -4.84 -17.78 36.12
CA ALA A 31 -5.75 -18.09 35.03
C ALA A 31 -6.05 -16.87 34.14
N ILE A 32 -6.27 -15.69 34.75
CA ILE A 32 -6.46 -14.42 34.01
C ILE A 32 -5.20 -14.07 33.21
N THR A 33 -4.02 -14.23 33.81
CA THR A 33 -2.76 -13.94 33.13
C THR A 33 -2.54 -14.88 31.93
N LEU A 34 -2.78 -16.16 32.10
CA LEU A 34 -2.68 -17.14 31.02
C LEU A 34 -3.67 -16.86 29.91
N LEU A 35 -4.92 -16.52 30.26
CA LEU A 35 -5.94 -16.12 29.31
C LEU A 35 -5.54 -14.85 28.54
N ALA A 36 -4.99 -13.85 29.23
CA ALA A 36 -4.53 -12.62 28.59
C ALA A 36 -3.34 -12.86 27.63
N LEU A 37 -2.41 -13.73 28.01
CA LEU A 37 -1.31 -14.15 27.15
C LEU A 37 -1.81 -14.91 25.92
N TRP A 38 -2.77 -15.80 26.12
CA TRP A 38 -3.38 -16.55 25.01
C TRP A 38 -4.12 -15.62 24.06
N LEU A 39 -4.95 -14.71 24.57
CA LEU A 39 -5.62 -13.69 23.75
C LEU A 39 -4.60 -12.78 23.06
N GLY A 40 -3.55 -12.35 23.78
CA GLY A 40 -2.49 -11.53 23.20
C GLY A 40 -1.77 -12.20 22.03
N SER A 41 -1.61 -13.53 22.07
CA SER A 41 -0.98 -14.29 20.98
C SER A 41 -1.84 -14.38 19.72
N THR A 42 -3.15 -14.13 19.83
CA THR A 42 -4.07 -14.11 18.67
C THR A 42 -4.14 -12.75 17.99
N PHE A 43 -3.60 -11.69 18.60
CA PHE A 43 -3.56 -10.38 17.97
C PHE A 43 -2.46 -10.33 16.91
N GLY A 44 -2.82 -9.80 15.74
CA GLY A 44 -1.85 -9.50 14.70
C GLY A 44 -0.87 -8.42 15.17
N THR A 45 0.38 -8.55 14.77
CA THR A 45 1.40 -7.54 15.01
C THR A 45 1.55 -6.66 13.78
N SER A 46 1.45 -5.33 13.96
CA SER A 46 1.76 -4.35 12.93
C SER A 46 2.96 -3.53 13.38
N PHE A 47 3.92 -3.36 12.49
CA PHE A 47 5.12 -2.54 12.77
C PHE A 47 4.78 -1.07 12.94
N LEU A 48 3.76 -0.59 12.22
CA LEU A 48 3.28 0.78 12.28
C LEU A 48 1.75 0.79 12.42
N PRO A 49 1.21 1.69 13.27
CA PRO A 49 -0.22 1.86 13.32
C PRO A 49 -0.75 2.38 11.97
N PRO A 50 -1.99 2.07 11.59
CA PRO A 50 -2.60 2.64 10.41
C PRO A 50 -2.68 4.16 10.55
N PHE A 51 -2.08 4.88 9.60
CA PHE A 51 -2.18 6.34 9.56
C PHE A 51 -3.52 6.72 8.95
N ASN A 52 -4.30 7.51 9.66
CA ASN A 52 -5.49 8.16 9.11
C ASN A 52 -5.04 9.41 8.34
N GLU A 53 -4.63 9.21 7.11
CA GLU A 53 -4.29 10.29 6.21
C GLU A 53 -5.56 10.82 5.52
N ASP A 54 -5.63 12.12 5.33
CA ASP A 54 -6.72 12.81 4.61
C ASP A 54 -6.53 12.78 3.09
N CYS A 55 -5.62 11.94 2.62
CA CYS A 55 -5.33 11.81 1.19
C CYS A 55 -4.96 10.37 0.80
N TYR A 56 -5.31 10.04 -0.45
CA TYR A 56 -4.87 8.84 -1.14
C TYR A 56 -3.85 9.21 -2.22
N THR A 57 -2.86 8.35 -2.41
CA THR A 57 -2.02 8.37 -3.60
C THR A 57 -2.54 7.33 -4.58
N VAL A 58 -2.89 7.78 -5.77
CA VAL A 58 -3.36 6.93 -6.87
C VAL A 58 -2.28 6.91 -7.95
N PHE A 59 -1.67 5.76 -8.14
CA PHE A 59 -0.74 5.52 -9.24
C PHE A 59 -1.51 5.01 -10.45
N VAL A 60 -1.31 5.66 -11.59
CA VAL A 60 -1.89 5.29 -12.88
C VAL A 60 -0.75 5.05 -13.85
N SER A 61 -0.59 3.82 -14.30
CA SER A 61 0.40 3.45 -15.30
C SER A 61 -0.32 3.07 -16.59
N THR A 62 0.09 3.69 -17.69
CA THR A 62 -0.36 3.35 -19.05
C THR A 62 0.55 2.27 -19.63
N VAL A 63 0.23 1.81 -20.84
CA VAL A 63 1.07 0.84 -21.56
C VAL A 63 2.47 1.43 -21.77
N PRO A 64 3.56 0.68 -21.47
CA PRO A 64 4.92 1.13 -21.75
C PRO A 64 5.07 1.54 -23.22
N GLY A 65 5.76 2.66 -23.45
CA GLY A 65 5.88 3.28 -24.77
C GLY A 65 4.82 4.34 -25.08
N THR A 66 3.83 4.53 -24.19
CA THR A 66 2.90 5.66 -24.28
C THR A 66 3.69 6.97 -24.10
N SER A 67 3.42 7.95 -24.97
CA SER A 67 4.05 9.27 -24.88
C SER A 67 3.61 10.03 -23.63
N LEU A 68 4.40 11.00 -23.20
CA LEU A 68 4.06 11.84 -22.06
C LEU A 68 2.73 12.56 -22.25
N ASP A 69 2.48 13.12 -23.44
CA ASP A 69 1.25 13.86 -23.76
C ASP A 69 0.01 12.95 -23.66
N GLU A 70 0.11 11.72 -24.15
CA GLU A 70 -1.00 10.77 -24.06
C GLU A 70 -1.21 10.27 -22.63
N THR A 71 -0.13 10.03 -21.89
CA THR A 71 -0.22 9.70 -20.46
C THR A 71 -0.88 10.83 -19.67
N GLU A 72 -0.49 12.06 -19.94
CA GLU A 72 -1.10 13.24 -19.32
C GLU A 72 -2.60 13.36 -19.68
N ARG A 73 -2.96 13.15 -20.94
CA ARG A 73 -4.35 13.20 -21.40
C ARG A 73 -5.23 12.17 -20.66
N ILE A 74 -4.73 10.94 -20.56
CA ILE A 74 -5.44 9.86 -19.85
C ILE A 74 -5.57 10.19 -18.36
N SER A 75 -4.47 10.57 -17.72
CA SER A 75 -4.46 10.89 -16.30
C SER A 75 -5.29 12.10 -15.94
N ARG A 76 -5.36 13.10 -16.82
CA ARG A 76 -6.23 14.26 -16.66
C ARG A 76 -7.72 13.89 -16.75
N LYS A 77 -8.07 12.89 -17.55
CA LYS A 77 -9.42 12.34 -17.57
C LYS A 77 -9.72 11.63 -16.23
N VAL A 78 -8.81 10.76 -15.78
CA VAL A 78 -8.93 10.10 -14.46
C VAL A 78 -9.12 11.12 -13.35
N MET A 79 -8.31 12.18 -13.33
CA MET A 79 -8.41 13.25 -12.35
C MET A 79 -9.81 13.88 -12.31
N LYS A 80 -10.35 14.24 -13.48
CA LYS A 80 -11.69 14.84 -13.59
C LYS A 80 -12.79 13.89 -13.13
N ASP A 81 -12.66 12.61 -13.45
CA ASP A 81 -13.64 11.61 -13.06
C ASP A 81 -13.61 11.37 -11.53
N ILE A 82 -12.41 11.39 -10.91
CA ILE A 82 -12.25 11.29 -9.45
C ILE A 82 -12.78 12.55 -8.73
N GLU A 83 -12.56 13.75 -9.28
CA GLU A 83 -13.07 15.00 -8.70
C GLU A 83 -14.60 15.06 -8.58
N GLN A 84 -15.32 14.28 -9.39
CA GLN A 84 -16.78 14.21 -9.33
C GLN A 84 -17.30 13.29 -8.21
N ILE A 85 -16.43 12.51 -7.56
CA ILE A 85 -16.83 11.58 -6.49
C ILE A 85 -17.16 12.37 -5.22
N PRO A 86 -18.37 12.21 -4.65
CA PRO A 86 -18.75 12.90 -3.42
C PRO A 86 -17.85 12.53 -2.24
N GLY A 87 -17.14 13.49 -1.68
CA GLY A 87 -16.18 13.29 -0.59
C GLY A 87 -14.73 13.48 -1.01
N VAL A 88 -14.46 13.66 -2.30
CA VAL A 88 -13.18 14.15 -2.81
C VAL A 88 -13.16 15.68 -2.69
N LEU A 89 -12.12 16.22 -2.07
CA LEU A 89 -11.94 17.65 -1.86
C LEU A 89 -11.09 18.30 -2.95
N SER A 90 -10.03 17.64 -3.36
CA SER A 90 -9.16 18.10 -4.43
C SER A 90 -8.33 16.94 -4.97
N VAL A 91 -7.93 17.04 -6.23
CA VAL A 91 -7.01 16.10 -6.88
C VAL A 91 -5.86 16.88 -7.49
N THR A 92 -4.64 16.43 -7.24
CA THR A 92 -3.42 16.97 -7.85
C THR A 92 -2.74 15.88 -8.65
N GLN A 93 -2.30 16.19 -9.86
CA GLN A 93 -1.68 15.25 -10.78
C GLN A 93 -0.21 15.59 -10.98
N ARG A 94 0.63 14.56 -10.97
CA ARG A 94 2.02 14.60 -11.39
C ARG A 94 2.22 13.50 -12.45
N THR A 95 2.71 13.87 -13.63
CA THR A 95 2.92 12.93 -14.74
C THR A 95 4.36 13.00 -15.23
N GLY A 96 4.96 11.84 -15.48
CA GLY A 96 6.30 11.71 -15.98
C GLY A 96 7.38 11.94 -14.94
N ARG A 97 8.61 12.16 -15.44
CA ARG A 97 9.84 12.22 -14.65
C ARG A 97 10.29 13.67 -14.44
N ALA A 98 10.57 14.03 -13.21
CA ALA A 98 11.35 15.24 -12.92
C ALA A 98 12.87 14.93 -13.01
N GLU A 99 13.67 15.87 -13.51
CA GLU A 99 15.09 15.67 -13.78
C GLU A 99 15.91 15.34 -12.51
N ASN A 100 15.47 15.80 -11.34
CA ASN A 100 16.17 15.62 -10.06
C ASN A 100 15.33 14.89 -9.00
N ASP A 101 14.39 14.05 -9.41
CA ASP A 101 13.55 13.27 -8.47
C ASP A 101 14.24 11.94 -8.16
N GLU A 102 14.36 11.63 -6.86
CA GLU A 102 14.88 10.35 -6.38
C GLU A 102 13.98 9.17 -6.81
N HIS A 103 12.68 9.44 -7.02
CA HIS A 103 11.70 8.49 -7.52
C HIS A 103 11.41 8.75 -9.01
N ALA A 104 12.30 8.27 -9.85
CA ALA A 104 12.16 8.40 -11.29
C ALA A 104 11.06 7.48 -11.84
N GLU A 105 9.85 7.97 -11.93
CA GLU A 105 8.76 7.28 -12.62
C GLU A 105 8.91 7.39 -14.15
N PRO A 106 8.53 6.35 -14.90
CA PRO A 106 8.55 6.40 -16.36
C PRO A 106 7.54 7.43 -16.90
N VAL A 107 7.76 7.92 -18.11
CA VAL A 107 6.83 8.85 -18.79
C VAL A 107 5.42 8.29 -18.97
N SER A 108 5.26 6.97 -18.90
CA SER A 108 3.99 6.25 -18.96
C SER A 108 3.31 6.12 -17.59
N ALA A 109 3.81 6.77 -16.54
CA ALA A 109 3.23 6.73 -15.20
C ALA A 109 2.81 8.12 -14.74
N SER A 110 1.73 8.15 -13.98
CA SER A 110 1.19 9.34 -13.31
C SER A 110 0.84 9.01 -11.87
N GLU A 111 1.09 9.97 -11.00
CA GLU A 111 0.69 9.95 -9.59
C GLU A 111 -0.36 11.03 -9.35
N LEU A 112 -1.50 10.64 -8.80
CA LEU A 112 -2.55 11.56 -8.40
C LEU A 112 -2.65 11.55 -6.87
N LEU A 113 -2.55 12.72 -6.26
CA LEU A 113 -2.79 12.92 -4.84
C LEU A 113 -4.24 13.37 -4.67
N VAL A 114 -5.06 12.54 -4.06
CA VAL A 114 -6.50 12.74 -3.88
C VAL A 114 -6.78 13.08 -2.43
N ARG A 115 -7.12 14.33 -2.13
CA ARG A 115 -7.55 14.75 -0.80
C ARG A 115 -9.02 14.41 -0.59
N VAL A 116 -9.32 13.86 0.59
CA VAL A 116 -10.65 13.32 0.91
C VAL A 116 -11.17 13.88 2.24
N ASP A 117 -12.49 13.92 2.36
CA ASP A 117 -13.16 14.28 3.60
C ASP A 117 -13.19 13.07 4.55
N LEU A 118 -12.46 13.16 5.66
CA LEU A 118 -12.40 12.12 6.70
C LEU A 118 -13.74 11.84 7.39
N LYS A 119 -14.75 12.72 7.22
CA LYS A 119 -16.10 12.54 7.77
C LYS A 119 -16.92 11.53 6.97
N LYS A 120 -16.51 11.20 5.75
CA LYS A 120 -17.13 10.20 4.89
C LYS A 120 -16.61 8.79 5.18
N ASP A 121 -17.38 7.78 4.81
CA ASP A 121 -16.91 6.40 4.89
C ASP A 121 -15.73 6.18 3.93
N GLN A 122 -14.56 5.97 4.53
CA GLN A 122 -13.31 5.83 3.77
C GLN A 122 -13.29 4.55 2.92
N LYS A 123 -14.02 3.50 3.33
CA LYS A 123 -14.09 2.25 2.57
C LYS A 123 -14.92 2.44 1.31
N GLU A 124 -16.08 3.09 1.42
CA GLU A 124 -16.94 3.39 0.28
C GLU A 124 -16.23 4.34 -0.69
N LEU A 125 -15.58 5.37 -0.16
CA LEU A 125 -14.85 6.35 -0.97
C LEU A 125 -13.70 5.70 -1.74
N ARG A 126 -12.90 4.88 -1.08
CA ARG A 126 -11.82 4.12 -1.73
C ARG A 126 -12.35 3.16 -2.80
N ALA A 127 -13.47 2.48 -2.53
CA ALA A 127 -14.10 1.59 -3.50
C ALA A 127 -14.64 2.37 -4.71
N ALA A 128 -15.21 3.55 -4.52
CA ALA A 128 -15.67 4.42 -5.59
C ALA A 128 -14.51 4.92 -6.47
N ILE A 129 -13.42 5.36 -5.85
CA ILE A 129 -12.20 5.76 -6.58
C ILE A 129 -11.66 4.58 -7.37
N LYS A 130 -11.54 3.40 -6.75
CA LYS A 130 -11.05 2.18 -7.43
C LYS A 130 -11.92 1.83 -8.64
N LYS A 131 -13.24 1.83 -8.50
CA LYS A 131 -14.18 1.54 -9.58
C LYS A 131 -14.06 2.54 -10.75
N CYS A 132 -13.85 3.81 -10.43
CA CYS A 132 -13.64 4.86 -11.42
C CYS A 132 -12.38 4.58 -12.26
N ILE A 133 -11.29 4.20 -11.63
CA ILE A 133 -10.00 3.97 -12.28
C ILE A 133 -9.98 2.65 -13.06
N ASP A 134 -10.54 1.58 -12.49
CA ASP A 134 -10.58 0.24 -13.11
C ASP A 134 -11.44 0.22 -14.40
N GLY A 135 -12.31 1.21 -14.56
CA GLY A 135 -13.11 1.41 -15.78
C GLY A 135 -12.32 1.93 -16.98
N ILE A 136 -11.05 2.29 -16.85
CA ILE A 136 -10.24 2.89 -17.92
C ILE A 136 -9.38 1.82 -18.59
N PRO A 137 -9.68 1.44 -19.86
CA PRO A 137 -8.92 0.39 -20.53
C PRO A 137 -7.47 0.81 -20.80
N GLY A 138 -6.55 -0.16 -20.74
CA GLY A 138 -5.14 0.07 -21.03
C GLY A 138 -4.36 0.72 -19.90
N THR A 139 -4.98 0.92 -18.72
CA THR A 139 -4.30 1.44 -17.54
C THR A 139 -4.16 0.36 -16.46
N SER A 140 -3.13 0.49 -15.65
CA SER A 140 -2.97 -0.24 -14.38
C SER A 140 -2.92 0.79 -13.26
N SER A 141 -3.73 0.61 -12.23
CA SER A 141 -3.83 1.58 -11.14
C SER A 141 -3.57 0.97 -9.77
N MET A 142 -3.09 1.79 -8.83
CA MET A 142 -2.91 1.42 -7.43
C MET A 142 -3.35 2.57 -6.54
N ILE A 143 -4.06 2.24 -5.46
CA ILE A 143 -4.46 3.21 -4.44
C ILE A 143 -3.74 2.87 -3.15
N GLY A 144 -2.94 3.81 -2.67
CA GLY A 144 -2.21 3.72 -1.40
C GLY A 144 -2.38 4.96 -0.55
N TYR A 145 -1.73 4.95 0.59
CA TYR A 145 -1.56 6.14 1.42
C TYR A 145 -0.16 6.70 1.20
N PRO A 146 0.00 8.03 1.08
CA PRO A 146 1.30 8.65 0.80
C PRO A 146 2.41 8.25 1.78
N LEU A 147 2.12 8.30 3.07
CA LEU A 147 3.10 7.99 4.11
C LEU A 147 3.41 6.49 4.16
N ALA A 148 2.38 5.64 4.12
CA ALA A 148 2.55 4.19 4.09
C ALA A 148 3.41 3.75 2.88
N HIS A 149 3.16 4.33 1.70
CA HIS A 149 3.94 4.08 0.50
C HIS A 149 5.43 4.45 0.68
N ARG A 150 5.73 5.64 1.21
CA ARG A 150 7.12 6.08 1.46
C ARG A 150 7.84 5.19 2.46
N ILE A 151 7.16 4.80 3.53
CA ILE A 151 7.74 3.94 4.57
C ILE A 151 7.99 2.53 4.02
N SER A 152 7.04 1.93 3.32
CA SER A 152 7.19 0.61 2.72
C SER A 152 8.30 0.59 1.68
N SER A 153 8.37 1.61 0.82
CA SER A 153 9.45 1.75 -0.16
C SER A 153 10.82 1.87 0.49
N ALA A 154 10.94 2.64 1.59
CA ALA A 154 12.20 2.82 2.30
C ALA A 154 12.65 1.56 3.08
N LEU A 155 11.71 0.77 3.62
CA LEU A 155 12.02 -0.40 4.45
C LEU A 155 12.18 -1.68 3.63
N SER A 156 11.32 -1.91 2.64
CA SER A 156 11.26 -3.17 1.88
C SER A 156 11.65 -3.04 0.40
N GLY A 157 11.83 -1.83 -0.09
CA GLY A 157 12.04 -1.57 -1.52
C GLY A 157 10.81 -1.93 -2.37
N SER A 158 9.67 -2.21 -1.74
CA SER A 158 8.41 -2.57 -2.39
C SER A 158 7.29 -1.65 -1.93
N ASN A 159 6.38 -1.33 -2.84
CA ASN A 159 5.21 -0.49 -2.56
C ASN A 159 4.03 -1.29 -1.98
N SER A 160 4.24 -2.55 -1.64
CA SER A 160 3.22 -3.47 -1.10
C SER A 160 3.63 -3.96 0.29
N GLU A 161 2.65 -4.26 1.15
CA GLU A 161 2.87 -4.84 2.47
C GLU A 161 3.49 -6.24 2.39
N ILE A 162 3.12 -7.00 1.35
CA ILE A 162 3.68 -8.33 1.08
C ILE A 162 4.24 -8.33 -0.34
N ALA A 163 5.52 -8.66 -0.47
CA ALA A 163 6.19 -8.84 -1.75
C ALA A 163 6.60 -10.31 -1.93
N ILE A 164 6.12 -10.93 -3.01
CA ILE A 164 6.49 -12.29 -3.39
C ILE A 164 7.44 -12.23 -4.56
N ASN A 165 8.69 -12.59 -4.35
CA ASN A 165 9.71 -12.61 -5.38
C ASN A 165 9.83 -14.00 -5.98
N ILE A 166 9.63 -14.11 -7.30
CA ILE A 166 9.78 -15.36 -8.06
C ILE A 166 11.04 -15.25 -8.90
N TYR A 167 11.98 -16.17 -8.69
CA TYR A 167 13.26 -16.18 -9.38
C TYR A 167 13.32 -17.30 -10.43
N GLY A 168 13.98 -17.03 -11.54
CA GLY A 168 14.18 -18.00 -12.61
C GLY A 168 14.99 -17.40 -13.75
N THR A 169 15.38 -18.22 -14.70
CA THR A 169 16.18 -17.84 -15.87
C THR A 169 15.33 -17.52 -17.10
N GLU A 170 14.10 -18.07 -17.16
CA GLU A 170 13.21 -18.00 -18.31
C GLU A 170 12.05 -17.04 -18.05
N LEU A 171 12.08 -15.86 -18.67
CA LEU A 171 11.04 -14.82 -18.54
C LEU A 171 9.61 -15.31 -18.82
N PRO A 172 9.32 -16.13 -19.86
CA PRO A 172 7.98 -16.64 -20.09
C PRO A 172 7.45 -17.52 -18.95
N GLN A 173 8.31 -18.35 -18.35
CA GLN A 173 7.96 -19.20 -17.22
C GLN A 173 7.71 -18.38 -15.97
N LEU A 174 8.53 -17.34 -15.70
CA LEU A 174 8.34 -16.41 -14.59
C LEU A 174 6.99 -15.68 -14.69
N ARG A 175 6.60 -15.25 -15.89
CA ARG A 175 5.30 -14.61 -16.13
C ARG A 175 4.13 -15.55 -15.86
N LEU A 176 4.27 -16.81 -16.30
CA LEU A 176 3.24 -17.82 -16.05
C LEU A 176 3.09 -18.08 -14.56
N ALA A 177 4.21 -18.22 -13.85
CA ALA A 177 4.24 -18.42 -12.40
C ALA A 177 3.63 -17.22 -11.66
N ALA A 178 3.99 -15.98 -12.04
CA ALA A 178 3.44 -14.78 -11.45
C ALA A 178 1.92 -14.63 -11.66
N ARG A 179 1.41 -15.01 -12.85
CA ARG A 179 -0.03 -15.03 -13.12
C ARG A 179 -0.76 -16.03 -12.24
N LYS A 180 -0.23 -17.26 -12.12
CA LYS A 180 -0.81 -18.29 -11.25
C LYS A 180 -0.81 -17.86 -9.77
N ALA A 181 0.30 -17.28 -9.31
CA ALA A 181 0.39 -16.76 -7.94
C ALA A 181 -0.64 -15.66 -7.70
N LYS A 182 -0.79 -14.72 -8.64
CA LYS A 182 -1.80 -13.67 -8.59
C LYS A 182 -3.22 -14.25 -8.50
N GLU A 183 -3.56 -15.21 -9.38
CA GLU A 183 -4.87 -15.86 -9.42
C GLU A 183 -5.21 -16.56 -8.08
N ILE A 184 -4.22 -17.22 -7.47
CA ILE A 184 -4.38 -17.85 -6.15
C ILE A 184 -4.64 -16.80 -5.08
N LEU A 185 -3.87 -15.71 -5.08
CA LEU A 185 -3.99 -14.64 -4.09
C LEU A 185 -5.32 -13.88 -4.21
N GLU A 186 -5.79 -13.61 -5.42
CA GLU A 186 -7.08 -12.94 -5.67
C GLU A 186 -8.29 -13.75 -5.16
N ASN A 187 -8.15 -15.07 -5.06
CA ASN A 187 -9.18 -15.95 -4.51
C ASN A 187 -9.13 -16.08 -2.96
N MET A 188 -8.15 -15.47 -2.30
CA MET A 188 -8.05 -15.46 -0.84
C MET A 188 -8.84 -14.27 -0.25
N PRO A 189 -9.80 -14.50 0.66
CA PRO A 189 -10.62 -13.43 1.23
C PRO A 189 -9.83 -12.44 2.08
N GLU A 190 -8.65 -12.82 2.56
CA GLU A 190 -7.75 -12.00 3.36
C GLU A 190 -6.89 -11.05 2.51
N VAL A 191 -6.83 -11.26 1.19
CA VAL A 191 -6.04 -10.45 0.26
C VAL A 191 -6.92 -9.40 -0.40
N ALA A 192 -6.65 -8.13 -0.12
CA ALA A 192 -7.44 -7.03 -0.64
C ALA A 192 -7.14 -6.70 -2.12
N ASP A 193 -5.88 -6.86 -2.54
CA ASP A 193 -5.43 -6.60 -3.92
C ASP A 193 -4.13 -7.36 -4.19
N ALA A 194 -4.06 -8.11 -5.28
CA ALA A 194 -2.87 -8.83 -5.70
C ALA A 194 -2.41 -8.35 -7.08
N ARG A 195 -1.13 -8.02 -7.21
CA ARG A 195 -0.55 -7.53 -8.45
C ARG A 195 0.68 -8.32 -8.83
N ALA A 196 0.72 -8.73 -10.08
CA ALA A 196 1.95 -9.18 -10.70
C ALA A 196 2.64 -7.98 -11.36
N ASN A 197 3.95 -7.85 -11.18
CA ASN A 197 4.74 -6.88 -11.93
C ASN A 197 4.61 -7.22 -13.42
N ARG A 198 4.03 -6.31 -14.20
CA ARG A 198 3.84 -6.50 -15.63
C ARG A 198 5.05 -5.92 -16.35
N GLU A 199 6.02 -6.75 -16.63
CA GLU A 199 6.93 -6.47 -17.72
C GLU A 199 6.16 -6.69 -19.04
N ILE A 200 5.71 -5.62 -19.65
CA ILE A 200 5.14 -5.65 -20.99
C ILE A 200 6.31 -5.64 -21.97
N MET A 201 6.35 -6.62 -22.88
CA MET A 201 7.31 -6.57 -23.98
C MET A 201 6.92 -5.40 -24.88
N VAL A 202 7.82 -4.44 -24.99
CA VAL A 202 7.71 -3.35 -25.96
C VAL A 202 8.62 -3.69 -27.11
N ASP A 203 8.05 -3.69 -28.32
CA ASP A 203 8.85 -3.84 -29.52
C ASP A 203 9.81 -2.65 -29.63
N THR A 204 11.09 -2.94 -29.53
CA THR A 204 12.16 -1.91 -29.60
C THR A 204 12.96 -2.09 -30.88
N ILE A 205 13.13 -1.03 -31.62
CA ILE A 205 14.06 -0.96 -32.74
C ILE A 205 15.43 -0.57 -32.16
N ARG A 206 16.34 -1.54 -32.14
CA ARG A 206 17.73 -1.27 -31.74
C ARG A 206 18.51 -0.73 -32.92
N VAL A 207 18.92 0.51 -32.86
CA VAL A 207 19.82 1.10 -33.83
C VAL A 207 21.28 0.83 -33.37
N GLN A 208 22.00 0.02 -34.12
CA GLN A 208 23.43 -0.19 -33.90
C GLN A 208 24.20 0.56 -34.97
N TYR A 209 25.04 1.47 -34.53
CA TYR A 209 25.93 2.21 -35.41
C TYR A 209 27.16 1.33 -35.77
N ASN A 210 27.45 1.25 -37.05
CA ASN A 210 28.71 0.69 -37.50
C ASN A 210 29.81 1.75 -37.33
N GLN A 211 30.62 1.58 -36.30
CA GLN A 211 31.66 2.56 -35.93
C GLN A 211 32.75 2.76 -37.04
N GLU A 212 33.07 1.67 -37.76
CA GLU A 212 34.05 1.77 -38.88
C GLU A 212 33.48 2.58 -40.05
N ALA A 213 32.20 2.37 -40.35
CA ALA A 213 31.52 3.16 -41.38
C ALA A 213 31.37 4.63 -40.94
N LEU A 214 31.04 4.92 -39.68
CA LEU A 214 30.97 6.28 -39.16
C LEU A 214 32.33 6.98 -39.27
N ALA A 215 33.39 6.32 -38.87
CA ALA A 215 34.76 6.88 -38.98
C ALA A 215 35.12 7.17 -40.41
N SER A 216 34.73 6.35 -41.40
CA SER A 216 35.01 6.58 -42.83
C SER A 216 34.28 7.82 -43.40
N TYR A 217 33.15 8.21 -42.76
CA TYR A 217 32.39 9.43 -43.10
C TYR A 217 32.78 10.64 -42.22
N GLY A 218 33.77 10.49 -41.33
CA GLY A 218 34.20 11.57 -40.40
C GLY A 218 33.17 11.89 -39.31
N LEU A 219 32.25 10.95 -38.99
CA LEU A 219 31.28 11.06 -37.92
C LEU A 219 31.78 10.32 -36.68
N THR A 220 31.50 10.91 -35.48
CA THR A 220 31.86 10.31 -34.16
C THR A 220 30.60 9.99 -33.39
#